data_c97cd2456af8435afbf57249a1ac420d
#
_entry.id   c97cd2456af8435afbf57249a1ac420d
#
_cell.length_a   1.000
_cell.length_b   1.000
_cell.length_c   1.000
_cell.angle_alpha   90.00
_cell.angle_beta   90.00
_cell.angle_gamma   90.00
#
_symmetry.space_group_name_H-M   'P 1'
#
loop_
_entity.id
_entity.type
_entity.pdbx_description
1 polymer ?
#
loop_
_entity_poly.entity_id
_entity_poly.type
_entity_poly.pdbx_seq_one_letter_code
_entity_poly.pdbx_strand_id
1 'polypeptide(L)'
;PGERRFNGRLARQLLGIGVPMGLQFSITAIGSIMLQSANNALGTACVAAFTAAMRIKMFFMCPLESLGIAMATYSGQNYGAGRPERVWQGVRASSLLMMVYWVFTFAVLMTASRTIARLFVDASETEILNDTALFLHVSVSFFPVLGLLCILRYTIQGVGYTNLAMLSGVSEMIARILVSLLAVPAFGYIAVCFGDSTAWIFADLFLIPAFAFVYRRLLRMKRPDAAGPAGL
;
A
#
# COMPACT_ATOMS: atom_id res chain seq x y z
N PRO A 1 -31.19 7.96 -25.32
CA PRO A 1 -32.02 8.72 -24.37
C PRO A 1 -32.16 8.06 -23.00
N GLY A 2 -31.89 6.74 -22.86
CA GLY A 2 -32.00 5.99 -21.59
C GLY A 2 -30.82 6.12 -20.61
N GLU A 3 -29.65 6.53 -21.08
CA GLU A 3 -28.42 6.59 -20.28
C GLU A 3 -28.35 7.73 -19.26
N ARG A 4 -29.26 8.70 -19.33
CA ARG A 4 -29.32 9.85 -18.41
C ARG A 4 -30.21 9.64 -17.18
N ARG A 5 -30.83 8.47 -17.01
CA ARG A 5 -31.68 8.20 -15.84
C ARG A 5 -30.81 7.65 -14.70
N PHE A 6 -30.96 8.27 -13.54
CA PHE A 6 -30.35 7.78 -12.30
C PHE A 6 -30.78 6.33 -12.03
N ASN A 7 -29.81 5.43 -11.98
CA ASN A 7 -30.04 4.02 -11.68
C ASN A 7 -29.63 3.73 -10.22
N GLY A 8 -30.62 3.70 -9.33
CA GLY A 8 -30.38 3.48 -7.89
C GLY A 8 -29.67 2.16 -7.57
N ARG A 9 -29.87 1.12 -8.41
CA ARG A 9 -29.20 -0.18 -8.24
C ARG A 9 -27.70 -0.06 -8.51
N LEU A 10 -27.31 0.61 -9.59
CA LEU A 10 -25.90 0.87 -9.92
C LEU A 10 -25.26 1.80 -8.89
N ALA A 11 -25.97 2.85 -8.46
CA ALA A 11 -25.49 3.75 -7.43
C ALA A 11 -25.20 3.00 -6.12
N ARG A 12 -26.09 2.11 -5.68
CA ARG A 12 -25.87 1.27 -4.48
C ARG A 12 -24.67 0.34 -4.62
N GLN A 13 -24.47 -0.25 -5.79
CA GLN A 13 -23.30 -1.10 -6.07
C GLN A 13 -21.98 -0.28 -6.00
N LEU A 14 -21.96 0.90 -6.63
CA LEU A 14 -20.80 1.79 -6.60
C LEU A 14 -20.49 2.29 -5.19
N LEU A 15 -21.50 2.66 -4.41
CA LEU A 15 -21.33 3.05 -3.01
C LEU A 15 -20.84 1.88 -2.14
N GLY A 16 -21.31 0.66 -2.40
CA GLY A 16 -20.85 -0.55 -1.70
C GLY A 16 -19.37 -0.86 -1.90
N ILE A 17 -18.78 -0.37 -3.01
CA ILE A 17 -17.34 -0.49 -3.28
C ILE A 17 -16.60 0.77 -2.80
N GLY A 18 -17.13 1.95 -3.13
CA GLY A 18 -16.46 3.22 -2.88
C GLY A 18 -16.38 3.60 -1.41
N VAL A 19 -17.44 3.34 -0.61
CA VAL A 19 -17.44 3.66 0.82
C VAL A 19 -16.36 2.91 1.60
N PRO A 20 -16.20 1.57 1.48
CA PRO A 20 -15.10 0.87 2.14
C PRO A 20 -13.71 1.35 1.69
N MET A 21 -13.54 1.71 0.41
CA MET A 21 -12.29 2.28 -0.09
C MET A 21 -11.99 3.64 0.54
N GLY A 22 -12.99 4.53 0.59
CA GLY A 22 -12.86 5.84 1.25
C GLY A 22 -12.53 5.71 2.73
N LEU A 23 -13.20 4.79 3.44
CA LEU A 23 -12.93 4.49 4.85
C LEU A 23 -11.51 3.96 5.04
N GLN A 24 -11.02 3.10 4.15
CA GLN A 24 -9.64 2.60 4.20
C GLN A 24 -8.63 3.76 4.18
N PHE A 25 -8.75 4.70 3.24
CA PHE A 25 -7.87 5.87 3.18
C PHE A 25 -7.94 6.72 4.46
N SER A 26 -9.14 6.96 4.97
CA SER A 26 -9.35 7.73 6.20
C SER A 26 -8.70 7.04 7.41
N ILE A 27 -8.88 5.73 7.54
CA ILE A 27 -8.29 4.92 8.63
C ILE A 27 -6.77 4.95 8.55
N THR A 28 -6.20 4.76 7.36
CA THR A 28 -4.74 4.82 7.16
C THR A 28 -4.19 6.21 7.47
N ALA A 29 -4.93 7.28 7.11
CA ALA A 29 -4.56 8.66 7.43
C ALA A 29 -4.54 8.94 8.93
N ILE A 30 -5.48 8.39 9.72
CA ILE A 30 -5.46 8.50 11.19
C ILE A 30 -4.15 7.94 11.76
N GLY A 31 -3.74 6.75 11.31
CA GLY A 31 -2.46 6.17 11.72
C GLY A 31 -1.26 7.04 11.37
N SER A 32 -1.26 7.66 10.19
CA SER A 32 -0.19 8.57 9.76
C SER A 32 -0.16 9.85 10.59
N ILE A 33 -1.32 10.42 10.96
CA ILE A 33 -1.43 11.59 11.84
C ILE A 33 -0.86 11.27 13.23
N MET A 34 -1.14 10.09 13.77
CA MET A 34 -0.59 9.66 15.07
C MET A 34 0.93 9.57 15.03
N LEU A 35 1.51 8.99 13.97
CA LEU A 35 2.96 8.92 13.80
C LEU A 35 3.58 10.31 13.65
N GLN A 36 2.95 11.18 12.87
CA GLN A 36 3.40 12.57 12.71
C GLN A 36 3.30 13.36 14.02
N SER A 37 2.23 13.16 14.80
CA SER A 37 2.09 13.80 16.12
C SER A 37 3.19 13.36 17.09
N ALA A 38 3.52 12.06 17.11
CA ALA A 38 4.63 11.54 17.90
C ALA A 38 5.99 12.12 17.46
N ASN A 39 6.20 12.26 16.15
CA ASN A 39 7.40 12.89 15.59
C ASN A 39 7.50 14.37 15.97
N ASN A 40 6.39 15.11 15.98
CA ASN A 40 6.36 16.53 16.35
C ASN A 40 6.81 16.76 17.79
N ALA A 41 6.61 15.80 18.68
CA ALA A 41 7.06 15.86 20.06
C ALA A 41 8.59 15.71 20.21
N LEU A 42 9.30 15.25 19.18
CA LEU A 42 10.77 15.08 19.17
C LEU A 42 11.55 16.37 18.84
N GLY A 43 10.86 17.43 18.43
CA GLY A 43 11.48 18.72 18.14
C GLY A 43 11.52 19.11 16.67
N THR A 44 11.91 20.35 16.41
CA THR A 44 11.81 20.99 15.09
C THR A 44 12.71 20.34 14.02
N ALA A 45 13.90 19.88 14.40
CA ALA A 45 14.83 19.20 13.51
C ALA A 45 14.24 17.89 12.97
N CYS A 46 13.66 17.06 13.85
CA CYS A 46 12.97 15.81 13.47
C CYS A 46 11.76 16.08 12.58
N VAL A 47 11.00 17.14 12.85
CA VAL A 47 9.85 17.55 12.01
C VAL A 47 10.31 17.95 10.62
N ALA A 48 11.38 18.74 10.50
CA ALA A 48 11.93 19.15 9.21
C ALA A 48 12.45 17.94 8.42
N ALA A 49 13.22 17.07 9.06
CA ALA A 49 13.75 15.84 8.45
C ALA A 49 12.63 14.92 7.95
N PHE A 50 11.64 14.64 8.81
CA PHE A 50 10.49 13.81 8.45
C PHE A 50 9.70 14.40 7.28
N THR A 51 9.45 15.72 7.29
CA THR A 51 8.70 16.40 6.23
C THR A 51 9.42 16.32 4.90
N ALA A 52 10.72 16.57 4.86
CA ALA A 52 11.54 16.46 3.66
C ALA A 52 11.57 15.01 3.15
N ALA A 53 11.80 14.05 4.05
CA ALA A 53 11.83 12.64 3.74
C ALA A 53 10.48 12.13 3.17
N MET A 54 9.35 12.55 3.76
CA MET A 54 8.01 12.18 3.28
C MET A 54 7.74 12.66 1.86
N ARG A 55 8.15 13.89 1.52
CA ARG A 55 7.99 14.40 0.15
C ARG A 55 8.79 13.58 -0.87
N ILE A 56 10.04 13.26 -0.55
CA ILE A 56 10.89 12.43 -1.40
C ILE A 56 10.32 11.03 -1.51
N LYS A 57 9.94 10.42 -0.38
CA LYS A 57 9.34 9.08 -0.34
C LYS A 57 8.09 8.98 -1.20
N MET A 58 7.17 9.95 -1.12
CA MET A 58 5.94 9.96 -1.92
C MET A 58 6.22 9.90 -3.43
N PHE A 59 7.24 10.61 -3.90
CA PHE A 59 7.66 10.54 -5.30
C PHE A 59 8.04 9.12 -5.72
N PHE A 60 8.85 8.44 -4.91
CA PHE A 60 9.28 7.07 -5.19
C PHE A 60 8.21 6.00 -4.90
N MET A 61 7.19 6.29 -4.10
CA MET A 61 6.05 5.40 -3.88
C MET A 61 5.05 5.40 -5.04
N CYS A 62 4.92 6.50 -5.76
CA CYS A 62 3.91 6.70 -6.81
C CYS A 62 3.88 5.55 -7.86
N PRO A 63 5.00 5.03 -8.39
CA PRO A 63 4.96 3.89 -9.31
C PRO A 63 4.44 2.59 -8.68
N LEU A 64 4.71 2.36 -7.39
CA LEU A 64 4.20 1.17 -6.67
C LEU A 64 2.68 1.24 -6.50
N GLU A 65 2.15 2.41 -6.15
CA GLU A 65 0.70 2.63 -6.07
C GLU A 65 0.04 2.51 -7.45
N SER A 66 0.65 3.08 -8.49
CA SER A 66 0.17 2.98 -9.87
C SER A 66 0.11 1.54 -10.35
N LEU A 67 1.12 0.73 -10.00
CA LEU A 67 1.13 -0.71 -10.28
C LEU A 67 -0.02 -1.43 -9.55
N GLY A 68 -0.29 -1.05 -8.30
CA GLY A 68 -1.44 -1.54 -7.54
C GLY A 68 -2.77 -1.23 -8.25
N ILE A 69 -2.99 0.02 -8.65
CA ILE A 69 -4.20 0.46 -9.36
C ILE A 69 -4.38 -0.31 -10.68
N ALA A 70 -3.28 -0.52 -11.43
CA ALA A 70 -3.29 -1.33 -12.63
C ALA A 70 -3.73 -2.77 -12.32
N MET A 71 -3.27 -3.33 -11.18
CA MET A 71 -3.67 -4.66 -10.74
C MET A 71 -5.15 -4.75 -10.35
N ALA A 72 -5.76 -3.70 -9.80
CA ALA A 72 -7.21 -3.68 -9.55
C ALA A 72 -7.99 -3.84 -10.86
N THR A 73 -7.63 -3.05 -11.87
CA THR A 73 -8.27 -3.09 -13.19
C THR A 73 -8.05 -4.45 -13.87
N TYR A 74 -6.81 -4.92 -13.91
CA TYR A 74 -6.44 -6.19 -14.51
C TYR A 74 -7.19 -7.37 -13.86
N SER A 75 -7.21 -7.41 -12.53
CA SER A 75 -7.85 -8.48 -11.77
C SER A 75 -9.36 -8.47 -11.94
N GLY A 76 -9.99 -7.28 -11.90
CA GLY A 76 -11.42 -7.14 -12.12
C GLY A 76 -11.85 -7.59 -13.50
N GLN A 77 -11.11 -7.20 -14.54
CA GLN A 77 -11.40 -7.62 -15.94
C GLN A 77 -11.25 -9.13 -16.13
N ASN A 78 -10.17 -9.73 -15.63
CA ASN A 78 -9.95 -11.17 -15.76
C ASN A 78 -10.93 -12.00 -14.93
N TYR A 79 -11.32 -11.50 -13.75
CA TYR A 79 -12.37 -12.10 -12.94
C TYR A 79 -13.73 -12.04 -13.67
N GLY A 80 -14.12 -10.88 -14.20
CA GLY A 80 -15.36 -10.71 -14.97
C GLY A 80 -15.40 -11.54 -16.25
N ALA A 81 -14.23 -11.83 -16.85
CA ALA A 81 -14.09 -12.72 -18.00
C ALA A 81 -14.05 -14.23 -17.65
N GLY A 82 -14.23 -14.61 -16.37
CA GLY A 82 -14.19 -16.00 -15.92
C GLY A 82 -12.80 -16.65 -15.97
N ARG A 83 -11.73 -15.85 -15.93
CA ARG A 83 -10.33 -16.32 -16.04
C ARG A 83 -9.51 -16.03 -14.77
N PRO A 84 -9.87 -16.62 -13.61
CA PRO A 84 -9.22 -16.33 -12.33
C PRO A 84 -7.72 -16.72 -12.30
N GLU A 85 -7.29 -17.67 -13.13
CA GLU A 85 -5.86 -18.06 -13.21
C GLU A 85 -4.98 -16.89 -13.67
N ARG A 86 -5.51 -16.00 -14.50
CA ARG A 86 -4.78 -14.79 -14.94
C ARG A 86 -4.55 -13.82 -13.81
N VAL A 87 -5.43 -13.78 -12.81
CA VAL A 87 -5.22 -12.94 -11.62
C VAL A 87 -3.89 -13.29 -10.93
N TRP A 88 -3.61 -14.59 -10.75
CA TRP A 88 -2.34 -15.04 -10.19
C TRP A 88 -1.14 -14.72 -11.10
N GLN A 89 -1.29 -14.90 -12.39
CA GLN A 89 -0.24 -14.54 -13.36
C GLN A 89 0.07 -13.05 -13.29
N GLY A 90 -0.96 -12.20 -13.16
CA GLY A 90 -0.81 -10.76 -12.96
C GLY A 90 -0.07 -10.43 -11.67
N VAL A 91 -0.42 -11.07 -10.55
CA VAL A 91 0.29 -10.88 -9.27
C VAL A 91 1.77 -11.24 -9.40
N ARG A 92 2.11 -12.35 -10.05
CA ARG A 92 3.52 -12.73 -10.26
C ARG A 92 4.26 -11.74 -11.15
N ALA A 93 3.66 -11.33 -12.26
CA ALA A 93 4.26 -10.40 -13.20
C ALA A 93 4.48 -9.01 -12.55
N SER A 94 3.46 -8.50 -11.85
CA SER A 94 3.58 -7.21 -11.15
C SER A 94 4.58 -7.28 -9.98
N SER A 95 4.67 -8.41 -9.26
CA SER A 95 5.70 -8.59 -8.22
C SER A 95 7.11 -8.57 -8.82
N LEU A 96 7.32 -9.16 -10.00
CA LEU A 96 8.61 -9.08 -10.67
C LEU A 96 8.95 -7.65 -11.11
N LEU A 97 8.00 -6.94 -11.71
CA LEU A 97 8.18 -5.52 -12.08
C LEU A 97 8.49 -4.65 -10.85
N MET A 98 7.78 -4.88 -9.75
CA MET A 98 8.01 -4.21 -8.48
C MET A 98 9.43 -4.45 -7.96
N MET A 99 9.93 -5.70 -8.02
CA MET A 99 11.29 -6.02 -7.58
C MET A 99 12.35 -5.34 -8.44
N VAL A 100 12.16 -5.27 -9.76
CA VAL A 100 13.07 -4.54 -10.66
C VAL A 100 13.07 -3.04 -10.31
N TYR A 101 11.90 -2.46 -10.12
CA TYR A 101 11.77 -1.06 -9.72
C TYR A 101 12.42 -0.80 -8.34
N TRP A 102 12.21 -1.71 -7.39
CA TRP A 102 12.82 -1.60 -6.07
C TRP A 102 14.35 -1.60 -6.12
N VAL A 103 14.97 -2.49 -6.89
CA VAL A 103 16.44 -2.53 -7.02
C VAL A 103 16.96 -1.19 -7.52
N PHE A 104 16.31 -0.62 -8.54
CA PHE A 104 16.67 0.71 -9.06
C PHE A 104 16.52 1.79 -7.98
N THR A 105 15.36 1.86 -7.31
CA THR A 105 15.04 2.86 -6.29
C THR A 105 15.96 2.72 -5.07
N PHE A 106 16.26 1.48 -4.67
CA PHE A 106 17.18 1.18 -3.58
C PHE A 106 18.58 1.72 -3.89
N ALA A 107 19.12 1.43 -5.08
CA ALA A 107 20.41 1.94 -5.50
C ALA A 107 20.45 3.48 -5.49
N VAL A 108 19.42 4.13 -6.05
CA VAL A 108 19.33 5.60 -6.10
C VAL A 108 19.27 6.20 -4.69
N LEU A 109 18.37 5.72 -3.83
CA LEU A 109 18.19 6.31 -2.49
C LEU A 109 19.34 5.99 -1.55
N MET A 110 19.99 4.82 -1.66
CA MET A 110 21.16 4.51 -0.86
C MET A 110 22.37 5.37 -1.21
N THR A 111 22.54 5.76 -2.48
CA THR A 111 23.69 6.54 -2.93
C THR A 111 23.43 8.05 -2.93
N ALA A 112 22.23 8.48 -3.29
CA ALA A 112 21.93 9.87 -3.57
C ALA A 112 20.96 10.55 -2.59
N SER A 113 20.50 9.86 -1.51
CA SER A 113 19.49 10.40 -0.58
C SER A 113 19.85 11.77 -0.02
N ARG A 114 21.09 11.99 0.41
CA ARG A 114 21.55 13.29 0.93
C ARG A 114 21.57 14.37 -0.16
N THR A 115 21.95 14.03 -1.37
CA THR A 115 21.96 14.97 -2.50
C THR A 115 20.53 15.37 -2.88
N ILE A 116 19.60 14.42 -2.89
CA ILE A 116 18.19 14.66 -3.16
C ILE A 116 17.56 15.47 -2.00
N ALA A 117 17.93 15.17 -0.76
CA ALA A 117 17.45 15.92 0.42
C ALA A 117 17.82 17.40 0.38
N ARG A 118 18.96 17.76 -0.21
CA ARG A 118 19.38 19.17 -0.39
C ARG A 118 18.45 19.99 -1.30
N LEU A 119 17.54 19.37 -2.02
CA LEU A 119 16.49 20.08 -2.76
C LEU A 119 15.39 20.62 -1.84
N PHE A 120 15.32 20.15 -0.60
CA PHE A 120 14.26 20.47 0.37
C PHE A 120 14.80 21.07 1.68
N VAL A 121 16.09 20.86 1.96
CA VAL A 121 16.76 21.26 3.21
C VAL A 121 18.06 21.97 2.86
N ASP A 122 18.38 23.03 3.59
CA ASP A 122 19.63 23.77 3.41
C ASP A 122 20.85 22.85 3.62
N ALA A 123 21.90 23.06 2.83
CA ALA A 123 23.11 22.25 2.88
C ALA A 123 23.90 22.42 4.19
N SER A 124 23.67 23.52 4.92
CA SER A 124 24.26 23.77 6.25
C SER A 124 23.66 22.90 7.35
N GLU A 125 22.40 22.47 7.22
CA GLU A 125 21.64 21.67 8.19
C GLU A 125 22.01 20.19 8.12
N THR A 126 23.23 19.87 8.52
CA THR A 126 23.80 18.51 8.36
C THR A 126 23.04 17.44 9.14
N GLU A 127 22.51 17.76 10.32
CA GLU A 127 21.70 16.86 11.14
C GLU A 127 20.39 16.51 10.44
N ILE A 128 19.65 17.50 9.95
CA ILE A 128 18.38 17.29 9.23
C ILE A 128 18.60 16.48 7.96
N LEU A 129 19.71 16.72 7.23
CA LEU A 129 20.07 15.94 6.05
C LEU A 129 20.36 14.47 6.37
N ASN A 130 21.04 14.21 7.50
CA ASN A 130 21.34 12.86 7.94
C ASN A 130 20.07 12.11 8.35
N ASP A 131 19.20 12.74 9.13
CA ASP A 131 17.94 12.16 9.57
C ASP A 131 16.99 11.91 8.38
N THR A 132 16.96 12.84 7.42
CA THR A 132 16.23 12.64 6.14
C THR A 132 16.76 11.42 5.40
N ALA A 133 18.09 11.29 5.27
CA ALA A 133 18.70 10.15 4.61
C ALA A 133 18.44 8.84 5.35
N LEU A 134 18.53 8.83 6.68
CA LEU A 134 18.22 7.67 7.51
C LEU A 134 16.78 7.19 7.27
N PHE A 135 15.80 8.10 7.32
CA PHE A 135 14.41 7.77 7.05
C PHE A 135 14.23 7.15 5.66
N LEU A 136 14.86 7.72 4.63
CA LEU A 136 14.77 7.23 3.25
C LEU A 136 15.41 5.85 3.11
N HIS A 137 16.58 5.61 3.74
CA HIS A 137 17.26 4.33 3.72
C HIS A 137 16.42 3.22 4.37
N VAL A 138 15.83 3.51 5.54
CA VAL A 138 14.91 2.57 6.18
C VAL A 138 13.71 2.32 5.28
N SER A 139 13.02 3.38 4.81
CA SER A 139 11.82 3.24 4.00
C SER A 139 12.06 2.44 2.72
N VAL A 140 13.12 2.72 1.96
CA VAL A 140 13.41 2.03 0.69
C VAL A 140 13.76 0.55 0.91
N SER A 141 14.36 0.20 2.04
CA SER A 141 14.65 -1.20 2.38
C SER A 141 13.38 -2.04 2.52
N PHE A 142 12.26 -1.41 2.89
CA PHE A 142 10.94 -2.06 3.04
C PHE A 142 9.99 -1.83 1.85
N PHE A 143 10.42 -1.21 0.77
CA PHE A 143 9.60 -1.04 -0.44
C PHE A 143 9.12 -2.37 -1.07
N PRO A 144 9.84 -3.51 -1.00
CA PRO A 144 9.26 -4.79 -1.42
C PRO A 144 8.00 -5.17 -0.65
N VAL A 145 7.97 -4.88 0.66
CA VAL A 145 6.79 -5.11 1.51
C VAL A 145 5.65 -4.18 1.08
N LEU A 146 5.92 -2.87 0.92
CA LEU A 146 4.94 -1.92 0.41
C LEU A 146 4.41 -2.31 -0.98
N GLY A 147 5.29 -2.73 -1.89
CA GLY A 147 4.88 -3.14 -3.23
C GLY A 147 3.97 -4.38 -3.22
N LEU A 148 4.29 -5.36 -2.38
CA LEU A 148 3.44 -6.54 -2.19
C LEU A 148 2.08 -6.14 -1.61
N LEU A 149 2.06 -5.28 -0.59
CA LEU A 149 0.87 -4.70 -0.01
C LEU A 149 -0.02 -4.06 -1.08
N CYS A 150 0.53 -3.18 -1.92
CA CYS A 150 -0.21 -2.54 -2.99
C CYS A 150 -0.79 -3.57 -3.97
N ILE A 151 0.03 -4.50 -4.46
CA ILE A 151 -0.40 -5.52 -5.43
C ILE A 151 -1.54 -6.37 -4.84
N LEU A 152 -1.41 -6.89 -3.63
CA LEU A 152 -2.42 -7.77 -3.03
C LEU A 152 -3.70 -7.01 -2.68
N ARG A 153 -3.58 -5.84 -2.06
CA ARG A 153 -4.71 -5.00 -1.67
C ARG A 153 -5.58 -4.63 -2.87
N TYR A 154 -4.97 -4.05 -3.88
CA TYR A 154 -5.68 -3.62 -5.07
C TYR A 154 -6.22 -4.80 -5.90
N THR A 155 -5.53 -5.95 -5.91
CA THR A 155 -6.06 -7.18 -6.51
C THR A 155 -7.34 -7.64 -5.81
N ILE A 156 -7.35 -7.68 -4.47
CA ILE A 156 -8.52 -8.04 -3.65
C ILE A 156 -9.67 -7.06 -3.89
N GLN A 157 -9.37 -5.76 -3.96
CA GLN A 157 -10.35 -4.71 -4.31
C GLN A 157 -10.93 -4.92 -5.71
N GLY A 158 -10.08 -5.18 -6.69
CA GLY A 158 -10.47 -5.35 -8.09
C GLY A 158 -11.42 -6.51 -8.33
N VAL A 159 -11.34 -7.57 -7.52
CA VAL A 159 -12.27 -8.71 -7.57
C VAL A 159 -13.48 -8.56 -6.65
N GLY A 160 -13.68 -7.38 -6.04
CA GLY A 160 -14.88 -7.01 -5.28
C GLY A 160 -14.85 -7.27 -3.77
N TYR A 161 -13.72 -7.72 -3.20
CA TYR A 161 -13.61 -7.93 -1.75
C TYR A 161 -13.07 -6.70 -1.01
N THR A 162 -13.68 -5.54 -1.24
CA THR A 162 -13.22 -4.24 -0.70
C THR A 162 -13.18 -4.17 0.82
N ASN A 163 -14.05 -4.90 1.52
CA ASN A 163 -14.04 -4.96 2.99
C ASN A 163 -12.75 -5.59 3.54
N LEU A 164 -12.21 -6.63 2.87
CA LEU A 164 -10.93 -7.21 3.29
C LEU A 164 -9.77 -6.24 3.09
N ALA A 165 -9.79 -5.49 1.97
CA ALA A 165 -8.79 -4.46 1.74
C ALA A 165 -8.90 -3.32 2.78
N MET A 166 -10.11 -2.92 3.19
CA MET A 166 -10.31 -1.95 4.26
C MET A 166 -9.71 -2.43 5.60
N LEU A 167 -9.89 -3.71 5.94
CA LEU A 167 -9.31 -4.28 7.17
C LEU A 167 -7.78 -4.25 7.19
N SER A 168 -7.13 -4.33 6.03
CA SER A 168 -5.67 -4.13 5.98
C SER A 168 -5.26 -2.71 6.39
N GLY A 169 -6.07 -1.70 6.06
CA GLY A 169 -5.87 -0.32 6.53
C GLY A 169 -6.00 -0.19 8.05
N VAL A 170 -6.91 -0.95 8.67
CA VAL A 170 -7.02 -1.02 10.14
C VAL A 170 -5.74 -1.62 10.75
N SER A 171 -5.19 -2.67 10.14
CA SER A 171 -3.92 -3.27 10.60
C SER A 171 -2.76 -2.26 10.54
N GLU A 172 -2.67 -1.47 9.46
CA GLU A 172 -1.68 -0.39 9.34
C GLU A 172 -1.87 0.68 10.42
N MET A 173 -3.10 1.12 10.64
CA MET A 173 -3.40 2.12 11.66
C MET A 173 -2.98 1.64 13.05
N ILE A 174 -3.35 0.42 13.43
CA ILE A 174 -2.99 -0.17 14.72
C ILE A 174 -1.46 -0.21 14.87
N ALA A 175 -0.74 -0.67 13.85
CA ALA A 175 0.70 -0.75 13.88
C ALA A 175 1.35 0.63 14.08
N ARG A 176 0.90 1.66 13.34
CA ARG A 176 1.40 3.04 13.52
C ARG A 176 1.10 3.61 14.89
N ILE A 177 -0.09 3.36 15.44
CA ILE A 177 -0.47 3.77 16.79
C ILE A 177 0.45 3.10 17.82
N LEU A 178 0.68 1.79 17.72
CA LEU A 178 1.57 1.07 18.63
C LEU A 178 3.00 1.60 18.55
N VAL A 179 3.54 1.83 17.35
CA VAL A 179 4.87 2.44 17.18
C VAL A 179 4.91 3.83 17.81
N SER A 180 3.90 4.66 17.56
CA SER A 180 3.84 6.04 18.08
C SER A 180 3.79 6.10 19.59
N LEU A 181 3.03 5.20 20.23
CA LEU A 181 2.84 5.22 21.69
C LEU A 181 3.93 4.46 22.47
N LEU A 182 4.48 3.39 21.90
CA LEU A 182 5.41 2.51 22.61
C LEU A 182 6.86 2.67 22.14
N ALA A 183 7.10 2.74 20.85
CA ALA A 183 8.46 2.75 20.32
C ALA A 183 9.05 4.17 20.25
N VAL A 184 8.26 5.18 19.84
CA VAL A 184 8.77 6.55 19.72
C VAL A 184 9.25 7.12 21.05
N PRO A 185 8.55 6.96 22.19
CA PRO A 185 9.06 7.42 23.49
C PRO A 185 10.35 6.73 23.93
N ALA A 186 10.58 5.49 23.51
CA ALA A 186 11.75 4.71 23.90
C ALA A 186 12.96 4.91 22.97
N PHE A 187 12.75 5.07 21.66
CA PHE A 187 13.80 5.06 20.64
C PHE A 187 13.86 6.35 19.80
N GLY A 188 13.00 7.33 20.06
CA GLY A 188 13.00 8.63 19.40
C GLY A 188 12.78 8.51 17.88
N TYR A 189 13.55 9.31 17.12
CA TYR A 189 13.40 9.41 15.66
C TYR A 189 13.63 8.10 14.91
N ILE A 190 14.47 7.21 15.42
CA ILE A 190 14.68 5.89 14.82
C ILE A 190 13.35 5.11 14.75
N ALA A 191 12.55 5.14 15.81
CA ALA A 191 11.24 4.48 15.80
C ALA A 191 10.28 5.11 14.77
N VAL A 192 10.34 6.43 14.57
CA VAL A 192 9.56 7.12 13.52
C VAL A 192 9.94 6.60 12.14
N CYS A 193 11.24 6.39 11.87
CA CYS A 193 11.72 5.84 10.60
C CYS A 193 11.13 4.45 10.29
N PHE A 194 10.89 3.63 11.31
CA PHE A 194 10.30 2.29 11.16
C PHE A 194 8.77 2.28 11.19
N GLY A 195 8.11 3.41 11.49
CA GLY A 195 6.66 3.48 11.66
C GLY A 195 5.87 2.97 10.47
N ASP A 196 6.19 3.44 9.28
CA ASP A 196 5.53 2.99 8.05
C ASP A 196 5.91 1.55 7.68
N SER A 197 7.18 1.18 7.83
CA SER A 197 7.66 -0.17 7.51
C SER A 197 6.97 -1.23 8.37
N THR A 198 6.79 -0.96 9.65
CA THR A 198 6.04 -1.82 10.57
C THR A 198 4.58 -1.93 10.15
N ALA A 199 3.96 -0.81 9.77
CA ALA A 199 2.57 -0.80 9.31
C ALA A 199 2.38 -1.66 8.05
N TRP A 200 3.30 -1.60 7.09
CA TRP A 200 3.24 -2.41 5.87
C TRP A 200 3.39 -3.90 6.17
N ILE A 201 4.29 -4.28 7.08
CA ILE A 201 4.44 -5.67 7.52
C ILE A 201 3.14 -6.19 8.14
N PHE A 202 2.52 -5.42 9.05
CA PHE A 202 1.26 -5.80 9.67
C PHE A 202 0.12 -5.96 8.66
N ALA A 203 0.07 -5.07 7.67
CA ALA A 203 -0.91 -5.17 6.59
C ALA A 203 -0.68 -6.42 5.73
N ASP A 204 0.56 -6.76 5.38
CA ASP A 204 0.88 -7.94 4.58
C ASP A 204 0.63 -9.24 5.33
N LEU A 205 0.88 -9.29 6.64
CA LEU A 205 0.51 -10.43 7.49
C LEU A 205 -1.00 -10.72 7.43
N PHE A 206 -1.82 -9.70 7.25
CA PHE A 206 -3.26 -9.85 7.03
C PHE A 206 -3.60 -10.13 5.55
N LEU A 207 -2.97 -9.43 4.61
CA LEU A 207 -3.32 -9.49 3.18
C LEU A 207 -2.93 -10.81 2.52
N ILE A 208 -1.80 -11.42 2.90
CA ILE A 208 -1.36 -12.69 2.32
C ILE A 208 -2.38 -13.80 2.55
N PRO A 209 -2.85 -14.09 3.78
CA PRO A 209 -3.90 -15.08 3.99
C PRO A 209 -5.24 -14.67 3.39
N ALA A 210 -5.59 -13.35 3.43
CA ALA A 210 -6.81 -12.85 2.82
C ALA A 210 -6.81 -13.07 1.30
N PHE A 211 -5.70 -12.79 0.62
CA PHE A 211 -5.55 -13.05 -0.81
C PHE A 211 -5.64 -14.55 -1.12
N ALA A 212 -4.97 -15.40 -0.36
CA ALA A 212 -5.05 -16.85 -0.53
C ALA A 212 -6.49 -17.37 -0.39
N PHE A 213 -7.24 -16.85 0.59
CA PHE A 213 -8.66 -17.17 0.77
C PHE A 213 -9.49 -16.73 -0.44
N VAL A 214 -9.34 -15.46 -0.87
CA VAL A 214 -10.07 -14.91 -2.01
C VAL A 214 -9.74 -15.70 -3.28
N TYR A 215 -8.47 -15.92 -3.57
CA TYR A 215 -8.05 -16.64 -4.76
C TYR A 215 -8.58 -18.08 -4.83
N ARG A 216 -8.54 -18.82 -3.72
CA ARG A 216 -9.16 -20.16 -3.63
C ARG A 216 -10.66 -20.11 -3.91
N ARG A 217 -11.35 -19.10 -3.43
CA ARG A 217 -12.79 -18.89 -3.68
C ARG A 217 -13.06 -18.59 -5.15
N LEU A 218 -12.25 -17.77 -5.80
CA LEU A 218 -12.35 -17.50 -7.25
C LEU A 218 -12.22 -18.77 -8.09
N LEU A 219 -11.25 -19.62 -7.77
CA LEU A 219 -11.04 -20.90 -8.45
C LEU A 219 -12.21 -21.89 -8.28
N ARG A 220 -12.86 -21.89 -7.10
CA ARG A 220 -14.03 -22.74 -6.85
C ARG A 220 -15.27 -22.29 -7.61
N MET A 221 -15.48 -21.01 -7.80
CA MET A 221 -16.62 -20.46 -8.54
C MET A 221 -16.54 -20.76 -10.05
N LYS A 222 -15.37 -21.08 -10.59
CA LYS A 222 -15.20 -21.54 -11.99
C LYS A 222 -15.61 -22.97 -12.25
N ARG A 223 -15.84 -23.79 -11.21
CA ARG A 223 -16.07 -25.25 -11.31
C ARG A 223 -17.50 -25.75 -11.58
N PRO A 224 -18.60 -24.97 -11.72
CA PRO A 224 -19.91 -25.55 -11.98
C PRO A 224 -20.13 -26.16 -13.36
N ASP A 225 -19.32 -25.80 -14.39
CA ASP A 225 -19.64 -26.16 -15.78
C ASP A 225 -18.72 -27.20 -16.44
N ALA A 226 -17.89 -27.90 -15.66
CA ALA A 226 -17.06 -29.00 -16.19
C ALA A 226 -17.78 -30.35 -16.24
N ALA A 227 -19.06 -30.42 -15.87
CA ALA A 227 -19.94 -31.55 -16.14
C ALA A 227 -20.79 -31.23 -17.39
N GLY A 228 -20.16 -31.26 -18.55
CA GLY A 228 -20.90 -31.37 -19.81
C GLY A 228 -21.80 -32.61 -19.74
N PRO A 229 -22.97 -32.59 -20.42
CA PRO A 229 -23.87 -33.74 -20.38
C PRO A 229 -23.15 -34.96 -20.92
N ALA A 230 -22.94 -35.94 -20.06
CA ALA A 230 -22.63 -37.27 -20.50
C ALA A 230 -23.89 -37.84 -21.21
N GLY A 231 -23.77 -38.04 -22.51
CA GLY A 231 -24.56 -39.04 -23.21
C GLY A 231 -25.98 -38.61 -23.66
N LEU A 232 -26.13 -38.39 -24.96
CA LEU A 232 -27.11 -39.13 -25.78
C LEU A 232 -26.50 -39.30 -27.19
#